data_895a91b826b93b81a26f50087521856b
#
_entry.id   895a91b826b93b81a26f50087521856b
#
_cell.length_a   1.000
_cell.length_b   1.000
_cell.length_c   1.000
_cell.angle_alpha   90.00
_cell.angle_beta   90.00
_cell.angle_gamma   90.00
#
_symmetry.space_group_name_H-M   'P 1'
#
loop_
_entity.id
_entity.type
_entity.pdbx_description
1 polymer ?
#
loop_
_entity_poly.entity_id
_entity_poly.type
_entity_poly.pdbx_seq_one_letter_code
_entity_poly.pdbx_strand_id
1 'polypeptide(L)'
;ADASGTYPIGTTTVVWTVTDNSGNIATCSMDITVTDNEAPNAVCQDITASVDASGNLTITGDDVDGGSTDNCTGMTLSVSPNTFDCTDTGTTVTVTLTATDAAGLTDTCTANVTIIDQVAPTAVCQDITVQLDATGNVTITAADVDNGSSDGCGGAVTLALTPSSSFDCDDLGANTVTLFVTDASGNSSFCTATVTVEDSVAPTITCAADQTQNLDAGLCTAAVTVAVPTISDNCSVASITNDFNNTADASGDYPMGTTEVIWTVTDTSGNTAECSMDITVIDNQAPVLVCQDITVELDANGDVSITENDLITSITDCSSIVEYTITPRSNFDCDNLGINNITLIVKDAAGNLAFCASVVTVEDNIAPTIVSIPGDITEDNDPGACGAVVSWTEPTTTDNC
;
A
#
# COMPACT_ATOMS: atom_id res chain seq x y z
N ALA A 1 52.42 91.43 44.60
CA ALA A 1 51.44 90.47 44.12
C ALA A 1 51.84 89.07 44.53
N ASP A 2 51.00 88.38 45.27
CA ASP A 2 51.19 87.01 45.69
C ASP A 2 50.52 86.04 44.66
N ALA A 3 51.28 85.10 44.18
CA ALA A 3 50.78 84.10 43.27
C ALA A 3 50.61 82.72 43.93
N SER A 4 50.60 82.69 45.28
CA SER A 4 50.31 81.49 46.05
C SER A 4 48.85 81.13 45.91
N GLY A 5 48.59 79.85 45.66
CA GLY A 5 47.22 79.34 45.46
C GLY A 5 47.22 77.86 45.14
N THR A 6 46.04 77.30 44.83
CA THR A 6 45.88 75.93 44.37
C THR A 6 46.14 75.87 42.88
N TYR A 7 47.09 75.07 42.44
CA TYR A 7 47.41 74.85 41.00
C TYR A 7 46.88 73.49 40.58
N PRO A 8 46.33 73.42 39.38
CA PRO A 8 45.88 72.14 38.80
C PRO A 8 47.10 71.28 38.45
N ILE A 9 46.89 69.92 38.37
CA ILE A 9 47.91 69.01 37.85
C ILE A 9 48.39 69.44 36.46
N GLY A 10 49.66 69.28 36.19
CA GLY A 10 50.34 69.71 35.01
C GLY A 10 51.21 70.96 35.25
N THR A 11 51.70 71.55 34.22
CA THR A 11 52.59 72.75 34.31
C THR A 11 51.74 73.99 34.05
N THR A 12 51.76 74.87 35.03
CA THR A 12 51.11 76.20 34.95
C THR A 12 52.22 77.25 34.88
N THR A 13 52.32 78.03 33.84
CA THR A 13 53.26 79.15 33.71
C THR A 13 52.65 80.37 34.38
N VAL A 14 53.28 80.85 35.47
CA VAL A 14 52.93 82.10 36.14
C VAL A 14 53.72 83.20 35.56
N VAL A 15 53.08 84.26 34.98
CA VAL A 15 53.79 85.43 34.39
C VAL A 15 53.62 86.65 35.34
N TRP A 16 54.75 87.11 35.79
CA TRP A 16 54.75 88.36 36.58
C TRP A 16 54.99 89.55 35.63
N THR A 17 54.16 90.55 35.80
CA THR A 17 54.23 91.76 35.02
C THR A 17 54.42 92.91 36.00
N VAL A 18 55.54 93.67 35.76
CA VAL A 18 55.78 94.93 36.49
C VAL A 18 55.70 96.10 35.51
N THR A 19 54.97 97.11 35.89
CA THR A 19 54.82 98.33 35.07
C THR A 19 55.37 99.52 35.87
N ASP A 20 56.21 100.34 35.31
CA ASP A 20 56.78 101.56 35.90
C ASP A 20 55.72 102.71 35.81
N ASN A 21 56.06 103.86 36.46
CA ASN A 21 55.14 105.01 36.44
C ASN A 21 55.01 105.69 35.05
N SER A 22 55.89 105.33 34.11
CA SER A 22 55.90 105.80 32.71
C SER A 22 55.17 104.87 31.76
N GLY A 23 54.62 103.74 32.22
CA GLY A 23 53.89 102.70 31.44
C GLY A 23 54.78 101.64 30.77
N ASN A 24 56.04 101.59 31.06
CA ASN A 24 56.96 100.56 30.50
C ASN A 24 56.72 99.25 31.28
N ILE A 25 56.70 98.14 30.57
CA ILE A 25 56.41 96.84 31.10
C ILE A 25 57.57 95.91 31.01
N ALA A 26 57.86 95.23 32.13
CA ALA A 26 58.77 94.08 32.18
C ALA A 26 58.06 92.84 32.69
N THR A 27 58.33 91.70 32.07
CA THR A 27 57.69 90.40 32.45
C THR A 27 58.74 89.38 32.77
N CYS A 28 58.52 88.54 33.73
CA CYS A 28 59.24 87.29 33.94
C CYS A 28 58.26 86.14 34.20
N SER A 29 58.58 84.97 33.84
CA SER A 29 57.74 83.76 34.03
C SER A 29 58.50 82.71 34.88
N MET A 30 57.69 81.93 35.60
CA MET A 30 58.13 80.71 36.26
C MET A 30 57.04 79.62 36.01
N ASP A 31 57.48 78.39 35.86
CA ASP A 31 56.65 77.23 35.74
C ASP A 31 56.43 76.59 37.13
N ILE A 32 55.17 76.33 37.44
CA ILE A 32 54.77 75.52 38.60
C ILE A 32 54.25 74.18 38.04
N THR A 33 54.98 73.11 38.32
CA THR A 33 54.55 71.77 37.95
C THR A 33 54.00 71.05 39.17
N VAL A 34 52.72 70.65 39.07
CA VAL A 34 52.02 69.80 40.04
C VAL A 34 51.96 68.40 39.48
N THR A 35 52.52 67.43 40.15
CA THR A 35 52.51 66.02 39.73
C THR A 35 51.55 65.28 40.63
N ASP A 36 50.77 64.35 40.02
CA ASP A 36 49.99 63.38 40.77
C ASP A 36 50.94 62.25 41.26
N ASN A 37 50.82 61.89 42.52
CA ASN A 37 51.61 60.86 43.18
C ASN A 37 50.80 59.94 44.11
N GLU A 38 49.48 60.06 44.01
CA GLU A 38 48.51 59.22 44.73
C GLU A 38 47.90 58.22 43.73
N ALA A 39 48.00 56.92 44.00
CA ALA A 39 47.46 55.89 43.16
C ALA A 39 45.91 55.82 43.32
N PRO A 40 45.20 55.41 42.29
CA PRO A 40 43.76 55.19 42.41
C PRO A 40 43.43 54.13 43.47
N ASN A 41 42.21 54.14 43.97
CA ASN A 41 41.70 53.10 44.85
C ASN A 41 40.81 52.13 44.05
N ALA A 42 41.32 50.93 43.74
CA ALA A 42 40.59 49.90 43.02
C ALA A 42 39.59 49.18 43.94
N VAL A 43 38.33 49.15 43.51
CA VAL A 43 37.23 48.47 44.18
C VAL A 43 36.55 47.49 43.19
N CYS A 44 36.58 46.24 43.53
CA CYS A 44 35.98 45.18 42.67
C CYS A 44 34.61 44.73 43.16
N GLN A 45 33.85 44.22 42.20
CA GLN A 45 32.60 43.50 42.47
C GLN A 45 32.57 42.15 41.74
N ASP A 46 32.03 41.12 42.40
CA ASP A 46 31.78 39.83 41.78
C ASP A 46 30.61 39.93 40.81
N ILE A 47 30.68 39.20 39.69
CA ILE A 47 29.66 39.21 38.64
C ILE A 47 29.28 37.80 38.22
N THR A 48 28.08 37.65 37.64
CA THR A 48 27.66 36.49 36.85
C THR A 48 27.41 36.96 35.42
N ALA A 49 28.05 36.30 34.45
CA ALA A 49 27.94 36.68 33.05
C ALA A 49 27.73 35.42 32.18
N SER A 50 26.93 35.55 31.13
CA SER A 50 26.60 34.45 30.19
C SER A 50 27.46 34.54 28.96
N VAL A 51 27.85 33.37 28.43
CA VAL A 51 28.42 33.28 27.07
C VAL A 51 27.34 33.69 26.03
N ASP A 52 27.82 34.13 24.87
CA ASP A 52 26.97 34.47 23.71
C ASP A 52 26.59 33.21 22.89
N ALA A 53 25.76 33.38 21.83
CA ALA A 53 25.34 32.30 20.95
C ALA A 53 26.48 31.58 20.20
N SER A 54 27.68 32.15 20.22
CA SER A 54 28.91 31.56 19.65
C SER A 54 29.75 30.88 20.71
N GLY A 55 29.27 30.86 21.96
CA GLY A 55 29.94 30.24 23.10
C GLY A 55 31.09 31.10 23.65
N ASN A 56 31.12 32.42 23.43
CA ASN A 56 32.18 33.33 23.92
C ASN A 56 31.60 34.37 24.87
N LEU A 57 32.45 34.75 25.85
CA LEU A 57 32.18 35.85 26.76
C LEU A 57 33.42 36.78 26.81
N THR A 58 33.21 38.06 26.65
CA THR A 58 34.22 39.08 26.89
C THR A 58 33.70 40.08 27.92
N ILE A 59 34.50 40.34 28.96
CA ILE A 59 34.21 41.34 29.99
C ILE A 59 35.18 42.50 29.89
N THR A 60 34.76 43.64 30.36
CA THR A 60 35.55 44.85 30.46
C THR A 60 35.90 45.18 31.93
N GLY A 61 36.80 46.13 32.16
CA GLY A 61 37.08 46.59 33.51
C GLY A 61 35.85 47.17 34.22
N ASP A 62 34.97 47.82 33.46
CA ASP A 62 33.73 48.42 33.96
C ASP A 62 32.73 47.38 34.50
N ASP A 63 32.73 46.18 33.95
CA ASP A 63 31.82 45.12 34.39
C ASP A 63 32.10 44.64 35.82
N VAL A 64 33.40 44.61 36.19
CA VAL A 64 33.85 44.13 37.50
C VAL A 64 34.24 45.28 38.43
N ASP A 65 34.03 46.53 38.03
CA ASP A 65 34.26 47.70 38.84
C ASP A 65 33.18 47.90 39.92
N GLY A 66 33.56 47.90 41.15
CA GLY A 66 32.72 48.14 42.32
C GLY A 66 32.61 49.60 42.73
N GLY A 67 33.17 50.51 41.90
CA GLY A 67 33.22 51.94 42.17
C GLY A 67 34.62 52.42 42.55
N SER A 68 35.60 52.05 41.74
CA SER A 68 36.97 52.55 41.88
C SER A 68 37.02 54.05 41.75
N THR A 69 37.87 54.70 42.52
CA THR A 69 38.01 56.16 42.59
C THR A 69 39.45 56.63 42.53
N ASP A 70 39.62 57.87 42.06
CA ASP A 70 40.87 58.58 42.13
C ASP A 70 40.63 60.03 42.53
N ASN A 71 41.63 60.64 43.14
CA ASN A 71 41.60 62.08 43.50
C ASN A 71 41.68 63.00 42.27
N CYS A 72 42.16 62.47 41.13
CA CYS A 72 42.31 63.17 39.89
C CYS A 72 41.41 62.57 38.80
N THR A 73 41.18 63.30 37.72
CA THR A 73 40.37 62.82 36.60
C THR A 73 41.21 62.05 35.56
N GLY A 74 40.58 61.06 34.85
CA GLY A 74 41.24 60.40 33.76
C GLY A 74 41.66 58.95 34.04
N MET A 75 41.09 58.34 35.12
CA MET A 75 41.31 56.92 35.42
C MET A 75 40.80 56.01 34.30
N THR A 76 41.54 54.95 34.03
CA THR A 76 41.19 53.89 33.11
C THR A 76 41.17 52.52 33.82
N LEU A 77 40.24 51.65 33.43
CA LEU A 77 40.08 50.32 33.98
C LEU A 77 40.45 49.24 32.95
N SER A 78 41.17 48.23 33.42
CA SER A 78 41.48 47.03 32.61
C SER A 78 41.31 45.78 33.47
N VAL A 79 40.90 44.69 32.86
CA VAL A 79 40.67 43.40 33.57
C VAL A 79 41.42 42.28 32.86
N SER A 80 41.96 41.33 33.65
CA SER A 80 42.66 40.14 33.12
C SER A 80 42.46 38.92 34.05
N PRO A 81 42.08 37.73 33.52
CA PRO A 81 41.68 37.50 32.13
C PRO A 81 40.33 38.20 31.83
N ASN A 82 40.06 38.46 30.57
CA ASN A 82 38.85 39.18 30.12
C ASN A 82 38.07 38.45 29.04
N THR A 83 38.51 37.27 28.60
CA THR A 83 37.84 36.42 27.62
C THR A 83 37.68 35.02 28.19
N PHE A 84 36.49 34.45 27.98
CA PHE A 84 36.10 33.13 28.43
C PHE A 84 35.33 32.42 27.31
N ASP A 85 35.27 31.11 27.40
CA ASP A 85 34.54 30.30 26.42
C ASP A 85 33.67 29.23 27.10
N CYS A 86 33.06 28.37 26.31
CA CYS A 86 32.20 27.29 26.82
C CYS A 86 32.88 26.33 27.80
N THR A 87 34.21 26.24 27.79
CA THR A 87 34.96 25.37 28.73
C THR A 87 34.95 25.94 30.16
N ASP A 88 34.66 27.22 30.27
CA ASP A 88 34.58 27.92 31.55
C ASP A 88 33.19 27.92 32.13
N THR A 89 32.16 27.52 31.39
CA THR A 89 30.75 27.49 31.89
C THR A 89 30.59 26.61 33.12
N GLY A 90 29.79 27.06 34.06
CA GLY A 90 29.60 26.40 35.35
C GLY A 90 30.76 26.58 36.34
N THR A 91 31.81 27.35 35.98
CA THR A 91 32.93 27.65 36.85
C THR A 91 32.92 29.09 37.35
N THR A 92 33.77 29.39 38.35
CA THR A 92 34.04 30.74 38.84
C THR A 92 35.51 31.02 38.62
N VAL A 93 35.84 32.03 37.81
CA VAL A 93 37.19 32.43 37.52
C VAL A 93 37.52 33.75 38.26
N THR A 94 38.63 33.79 38.96
CA THR A 94 39.11 35.01 39.60
C THR A 94 39.84 35.87 38.59
N VAL A 95 39.41 37.13 38.44
CA VAL A 95 39.99 38.13 37.55
C VAL A 95 40.60 39.25 38.35
N THR A 96 41.62 39.93 37.82
CA THR A 96 42.25 41.10 38.43
C THR A 96 41.83 42.33 37.64
N LEU A 97 41.17 43.29 38.33
CA LEU A 97 40.95 44.64 37.85
C LEU A 97 42.16 45.50 38.20
N THR A 98 42.64 46.24 37.20
CA THR A 98 43.68 47.22 37.34
C THR A 98 43.11 48.60 37.03
N ALA A 99 43.09 49.48 38.01
CA ALA A 99 42.79 50.91 37.85
C ALA A 99 44.11 51.65 37.59
N THR A 100 44.15 52.48 36.56
CA THR A 100 45.36 53.31 36.21
C THR A 100 44.89 54.76 36.05
N ASP A 101 45.58 55.68 36.76
CA ASP A 101 45.32 57.11 36.65
C ASP A 101 46.00 57.74 35.43
N ALA A 102 45.85 59.03 35.25
CA ALA A 102 46.44 59.78 34.14
C ALA A 102 47.97 59.97 34.28
N ALA A 103 48.54 59.78 35.50
CA ALA A 103 49.95 59.82 35.78
C ALA A 103 50.63 58.45 35.58
N GLY A 104 49.86 57.36 35.42
CA GLY A 104 50.33 55.99 35.20
C GLY A 104 50.52 55.23 36.54
N LEU A 105 50.03 55.78 37.68
CA LEU A 105 50.01 55.04 38.94
C LEU A 105 48.83 54.01 38.88
N THR A 106 48.99 52.86 39.55
CA THR A 106 48.07 51.76 39.49
C THR A 106 47.70 51.19 40.85
N ASP A 107 46.47 50.73 40.98
CA ASP A 107 46.04 49.84 42.06
C ASP A 107 45.22 48.69 41.47
N THR A 108 45.15 47.56 42.20
CA THR A 108 44.50 46.36 41.76
C THR A 108 43.63 45.74 42.82
N CYS A 109 42.51 45.13 42.38
CA CYS A 109 41.70 44.26 43.21
C CYS A 109 41.28 43.02 42.44
N THR A 110 40.72 42.02 43.06
CA THR A 110 40.24 40.80 42.46
C THR A 110 38.72 40.64 42.60
N ALA A 111 38.11 40.18 41.50
CA ALA A 111 36.70 39.80 41.48
C ALA A 111 36.52 38.36 41.00
N ASN A 112 35.42 37.75 41.39
CA ASN A 112 35.00 36.44 40.93
C ASN A 112 33.95 36.61 39.80
N VAL A 113 34.24 36.02 38.63
CA VAL A 113 33.32 35.97 37.49
C VAL A 113 32.75 34.56 37.44
N THR A 114 31.47 34.42 37.68
CA THR A 114 30.74 33.15 37.48
C THR A 114 30.22 33.09 36.08
N ILE A 115 30.75 32.15 35.26
CA ILE A 115 30.38 32.01 33.87
C ILE A 115 29.23 31.01 33.74
N ILE A 116 28.13 31.41 33.11
CA ILE A 116 26.95 30.58 32.89
C ILE A 116 26.62 30.53 31.40
N ASP A 117 25.86 29.49 31.02
CA ASP A 117 25.24 29.42 29.72
C ASP A 117 23.72 29.57 29.89
N GLN A 118 23.14 30.56 29.20
CA GLN A 118 21.71 30.85 29.16
C GLN A 118 21.20 30.87 27.71
N VAL A 119 22.02 30.41 26.77
CA VAL A 119 21.68 30.32 25.35
C VAL A 119 20.96 29.03 25.07
N ALA A 120 19.74 29.10 24.55
CA ALA A 120 19.02 27.90 24.19
C ALA A 120 19.66 27.22 22.94
N PRO A 121 19.66 25.89 22.88
CA PRO A 121 20.16 25.15 21.71
C PRO A 121 19.33 25.47 20.46
N THR A 122 19.91 25.27 19.29
CA THR A 122 19.20 25.36 18.00
C THR A 122 18.55 24.03 17.69
N ALA A 123 17.21 23.97 17.71
CA ALA A 123 16.43 22.80 17.31
C ALA A 123 16.22 22.78 15.78
N VAL A 124 16.57 21.66 15.14
CA VAL A 124 16.42 21.44 13.70
C VAL A 124 15.70 20.10 13.49
N CYS A 125 14.50 20.15 12.89
CA CYS A 125 13.69 18.97 12.63
C CYS A 125 13.71 18.57 11.15
N GLN A 126 13.34 17.29 10.88
CA GLN A 126 13.04 16.78 9.56
C GLN A 126 11.72 16.01 9.60
N ASP A 127 10.96 16.09 8.49
CA ASP A 127 9.80 15.26 8.26
C ASP A 127 10.24 13.84 7.90
N ILE A 128 9.47 12.84 8.33
CA ILE A 128 9.72 11.42 8.05
C ILE A 128 8.47 10.70 7.62
N THR A 129 8.65 9.62 6.83
CA THR A 129 7.59 8.66 6.52
C THR A 129 7.95 7.33 7.18
N VAL A 130 6.97 6.71 7.84
CA VAL A 130 7.14 5.44 8.54
C VAL A 130 6.04 4.47 8.15
N GLN A 131 6.38 3.17 8.14
CA GLN A 131 5.46 2.10 7.79
C GLN A 131 5.00 1.36 9.03
N LEU A 132 3.70 1.05 9.12
CA LEU A 132 3.17 0.16 10.12
C LEU A 132 3.70 -1.28 9.90
N ASP A 133 3.95 -1.97 10.98
CA ASP A 133 4.35 -3.37 10.94
C ASP A 133 3.13 -4.31 10.78
N ALA A 134 3.38 -5.63 10.72
CA ALA A 134 2.33 -6.65 10.58
C ALA A 134 1.34 -6.70 11.77
N THR A 135 1.59 -5.95 12.83
CA THR A 135 0.68 -5.81 13.98
C THR A 135 -0.05 -4.47 14.00
N GLY A 136 0.13 -3.65 12.95
CA GLY A 136 -0.48 -2.32 12.82
C GLY A 136 0.16 -1.25 13.70
N ASN A 137 1.46 -1.37 14.04
CA ASN A 137 2.15 -0.43 14.92
C ASN A 137 3.50 -0.01 14.36
N VAL A 138 3.93 1.22 14.72
CA VAL A 138 5.29 1.70 14.49
C VAL A 138 5.72 2.60 15.65
N THR A 139 7.00 2.58 15.97
CA THR A 139 7.59 3.44 17.01
C THR A 139 8.77 4.19 16.41
N ILE A 140 8.84 5.50 16.69
CA ILE A 140 9.97 6.36 16.32
C ILE A 140 10.70 6.82 17.59
N THR A 141 11.92 7.28 17.40
CA THR A 141 12.73 7.92 18.41
C THR A 141 12.86 9.42 18.14
N ALA A 142 13.27 10.20 19.13
CA ALA A 142 13.55 11.62 18.93
C ALA A 142 14.66 11.85 17.88
N ALA A 143 15.60 10.91 17.77
CA ALA A 143 16.70 10.98 16.79
C ALA A 143 16.24 10.81 15.33
N ASP A 144 15.11 10.15 15.08
CA ASP A 144 14.59 9.96 13.73
C ASP A 144 14.09 11.27 13.11
N VAL A 145 13.58 12.18 13.94
CA VAL A 145 13.07 13.50 13.51
C VAL A 145 14.06 14.64 13.75
N ASP A 146 15.19 14.35 14.39
CA ASP A 146 16.27 15.31 14.55
C ASP A 146 17.11 15.42 13.27
N ASN A 147 17.38 16.65 12.83
CA ASN A 147 18.20 16.93 11.66
C ASN A 147 19.44 17.75 12.04
N GLY A 148 20.11 17.36 13.13
CA GLY A 148 21.35 17.97 13.58
C GLY A 148 21.13 19.16 14.52
N SER A 149 20.20 19.06 15.47
CA SER A 149 20.08 20.02 16.55
C SER A 149 21.39 20.14 17.33
N SER A 150 21.76 21.36 17.69
CA SER A 150 23.04 21.64 18.33
C SER A 150 22.97 22.83 19.25
N ASP A 151 23.94 22.91 20.16
CA ASP A 151 24.13 24.05 21.03
C ASP A 151 25.43 24.80 20.69
N GLY A 152 25.44 26.12 20.98
CA GLY A 152 26.58 26.99 20.71
C GLY A 152 27.80 26.64 21.55
N CYS A 153 27.59 26.08 22.73
CA CYS A 153 28.66 25.56 23.59
C CYS A 153 29.12 24.13 23.24
N GLY A 154 28.55 23.50 22.20
CA GLY A 154 29.06 22.24 21.64
C GLY A 154 28.88 21.01 22.51
N GLY A 155 28.07 21.08 23.56
CA GLY A 155 27.71 19.95 24.41
C GLY A 155 26.70 19.01 23.74
N ALA A 156 26.59 17.79 24.25
CA ALA A 156 25.53 16.88 23.84
C ALA A 156 24.17 17.45 24.26
N VAL A 157 23.23 17.55 23.31
CA VAL A 157 21.85 17.93 23.58
C VAL A 157 21.03 16.70 23.93
N THR A 158 20.03 16.88 24.77
CA THR A 158 19.02 15.86 25.10
C THR A 158 17.77 16.09 24.25
N LEU A 159 17.28 15.01 23.59
CA LEU A 159 16.15 15.04 22.68
C LEU A 159 14.93 14.36 23.33
N ALA A 160 13.75 14.97 23.19
CA ALA A 160 12.49 14.39 23.65
C ALA A 160 11.35 14.71 22.68
N LEU A 161 10.46 13.73 22.42
CA LEU A 161 9.29 13.88 21.55
C LEU A 161 7.98 14.02 22.34
N THR A 162 7.05 14.81 21.80
CA THR A 162 5.66 14.89 22.26
C THR A 162 4.73 15.08 21.05
N PRO A 163 3.44 14.66 21.08
CA PRO A 163 2.75 13.98 22.18
C PRO A 163 3.07 12.48 22.24
N SER A 164 3.51 11.83 21.15
CA SER A 164 3.75 10.39 21.09
C SER A 164 4.97 10.05 20.25
N SER A 165 5.58 8.91 20.55
CA SER A 165 6.59 8.24 19.73
C SER A 165 6.08 6.93 19.12
N SER A 166 4.83 6.54 19.40
CA SER A 166 4.18 5.33 18.88
C SER A 166 2.94 5.72 18.11
N PHE A 167 2.76 5.08 16.97
CA PHE A 167 1.63 5.29 16.06
C PHE A 167 1.02 3.94 15.73
N ASP A 168 -0.29 3.97 15.45
CA ASP A 168 -1.06 2.79 15.08
C ASP A 168 -1.96 3.09 13.87
N CYS A 169 -2.89 2.18 13.58
CA CYS A 169 -3.79 2.32 12.42
C CYS A 169 -4.72 3.54 12.48
N ASP A 170 -4.97 4.10 13.67
CA ASP A 170 -5.79 5.31 13.82
C ASP A 170 -5.00 6.57 13.45
N ASP A 171 -3.67 6.47 13.38
CA ASP A 171 -2.75 7.56 13.07
C ASP A 171 -2.35 7.60 11.57
N LEU A 172 -2.97 6.81 10.69
CA LEU A 172 -2.64 6.81 9.26
C LEU A 172 -2.72 8.22 8.66
N GLY A 173 -1.68 8.60 7.91
CA GLY A 173 -1.52 9.92 7.31
C GLY A 173 -0.55 10.81 8.06
N ALA A 174 -0.75 12.13 8.01
CA ALA A 174 0.17 13.13 8.54
C ALA A 174 -0.10 13.45 10.03
N ASN A 175 0.88 13.18 10.87
CA ASN A 175 0.87 13.47 12.31
C ASN A 175 1.95 14.49 12.65
N THR A 176 1.64 15.47 13.48
CA THR A 176 2.62 16.46 13.92
C THR A 176 3.21 16.07 15.27
N VAL A 177 4.54 16.01 15.35
CA VAL A 177 5.30 15.81 16.58
C VAL A 177 6.15 17.04 16.85
N THR A 178 6.44 17.27 18.14
CA THR A 178 7.33 18.35 18.60
C THR A 178 8.57 17.71 19.21
N LEU A 179 9.72 18.09 18.68
CA LEU A 179 11.03 17.73 19.22
C LEU A 179 11.48 18.84 20.18
N PHE A 180 11.66 18.51 21.45
CA PHE A 180 12.32 19.36 22.43
C PHE A 180 13.80 19.02 22.47
N VAL A 181 14.61 20.07 22.46
CA VAL A 181 16.07 19.97 22.51
C VAL A 181 16.53 20.74 23.73
N THR A 182 17.26 20.08 24.63
CA THR A 182 17.73 20.67 25.89
C THR A 182 19.24 20.49 25.98
N ASP A 183 19.97 21.57 26.29
CA ASP A 183 21.43 21.56 26.47
C ASP A 183 21.83 21.02 27.87
N ALA A 184 23.15 20.98 28.14
CA ALA A 184 23.69 20.54 29.41
C ALA A 184 23.43 21.54 30.57
N SER A 185 23.15 22.81 30.27
CA SER A 185 22.84 23.88 31.19
C SER A 185 21.36 23.94 31.57
N GLY A 186 20.49 23.19 30.82
CA GLY A 186 19.05 23.12 31.06
C GLY A 186 18.25 24.13 30.22
N ASN A 187 18.87 24.87 29.28
CA ASN A 187 18.12 25.70 28.35
C ASN A 187 17.48 24.83 27.27
N SER A 188 16.32 25.22 26.79
CA SER A 188 15.54 24.40 25.86
C SER A 188 14.99 25.19 24.68
N SER A 189 14.94 24.54 23.53
CA SER A 189 14.23 24.98 22.33
C SER A 189 13.39 23.84 21.76
N PHE A 190 12.59 24.11 20.74
CA PHE A 190 11.80 23.07 20.07
C PHE A 190 11.63 23.36 18.58
N CYS A 191 11.33 22.32 17.82
CA CYS A 191 10.84 22.39 16.46
C CYS A 191 9.74 21.37 16.24
N THR A 192 9.00 21.48 15.14
CA THR A 192 7.94 20.52 14.78
C THR A 192 8.31 19.78 13.51
N ALA A 193 7.95 18.50 13.45
CA ALA A 193 8.10 17.65 12.28
C ALA A 193 6.77 16.96 11.96
N THR A 194 6.58 16.63 10.68
CA THR A 194 5.49 15.79 10.20
C THR A 194 5.97 14.35 10.12
N VAL A 195 5.28 13.45 10.81
CA VAL A 195 5.43 12.01 10.69
C VAL A 195 4.28 11.51 9.82
N THR A 196 4.58 11.09 8.58
CA THR A 196 3.59 10.45 7.72
C THR A 196 3.59 8.96 7.99
N VAL A 197 2.48 8.46 8.53
CA VAL A 197 2.28 7.04 8.82
C VAL A 197 1.56 6.39 7.65
N GLU A 198 2.14 5.32 7.10
CA GLU A 198 1.59 4.57 5.99
C GLU A 198 1.44 3.09 6.35
N ASP A 199 0.42 2.46 5.79
CA ASP A 199 0.25 1.02 5.81
C ASP A 199 0.49 0.46 4.41
N SER A 200 1.50 -0.39 4.28
CA SER A 200 1.85 -1.12 3.07
C SER A 200 1.71 -2.64 3.21
N VAL A 201 1.15 -3.09 4.33
CA VAL A 201 0.91 -4.50 4.60
C VAL A 201 -0.37 -4.91 3.88
N ALA A 202 -0.26 -5.84 2.94
CA ALA A 202 -1.43 -6.34 2.25
C ALA A 202 -2.28 -7.23 3.18
N PRO A 203 -3.62 -7.20 3.04
CA PRO A 203 -4.51 -8.08 3.77
C PRO A 203 -4.25 -9.55 3.41
N THR A 204 -4.65 -10.45 4.28
CA THR A 204 -4.63 -11.89 4.03
C THR A 204 -6.02 -12.37 3.66
N ILE A 205 -6.10 -13.28 2.67
CA ILE A 205 -7.34 -13.93 2.25
C ILE A 205 -7.10 -15.42 2.09
N THR A 206 -8.05 -16.23 2.56
CA THR A 206 -8.03 -17.68 2.36
C THR A 206 -9.39 -18.11 1.84
N CYS A 207 -9.43 -18.58 0.59
CA CYS A 207 -10.63 -19.12 -0.02
C CYS A 207 -11.09 -20.42 0.66
N ALA A 208 -12.39 -20.70 0.58
CA ALA A 208 -12.94 -22.00 0.90
C ALA A 208 -12.42 -23.07 -0.11
N ALA A 209 -12.58 -24.33 0.23
CA ALA A 209 -12.28 -25.43 -0.70
C ALA A 209 -13.24 -25.39 -1.91
N ASP A 210 -12.77 -25.95 -3.03
CA ASP A 210 -13.57 -26.14 -4.24
C ASP A 210 -14.89 -26.83 -3.94
N GLN A 211 -15.95 -26.42 -4.66
CA GLN A 211 -17.30 -26.93 -4.49
C GLN A 211 -17.76 -27.68 -5.75
N THR A 212 -18.48 -28.78 -5.54
CA THR A 212 -19.10 -29.54 -6.62
C THR A 212 -20.62 -29.63 -6.36
N GLN A 213 -21.43 -29.32 -7.37
CA GLN A 213 -22.86 -29.33 -7.32
C GLN A 213 -23.41 -30.02 -8.58
N ASN A 214 -24.56 -30.69 -8.44
CA ASN A 214 -25.31 -31.21 -9.59
C ASN A 214 -26.19 -30.13 -10.20
N LEU A 215 -26.51 -30.25 -11.49
CA LEU A 215 -27.50 -29.40 -12.18
C LEU A 215 -28.84 -29.42 -11.43
N ASP A 216 -29.50 -28.29 -11.37
CA ASP A 216 -30.88 -28.18 -10.90
C ASP A 216 -31.85 -28.83 -11.90
N ALA A 217 -32.87 -29.49 -11.38
CA ALA A 217 -33.78 -30.31 -12.20
C ALA A 217 -34.40 -29.53 -13.38
N GLY A 218 -34.11 -29.98 -14.59
CA GLY A 218 -34.59 -29.37 -15.85
C GLY A 218 -33.92 -28.09 -16.25
N LEU A 219 -32.82 -27.72 -15.58
CA LEU A 219 -31.99 -26.54 -15.88
C LEU A 219 -30.55 -26.97 -16.27
N CYS A 220 -29.90 -26.13 -17.04
CA CYS A 220 -28.47 -26.31 -17.37
C CYS A 220 -27.55 -25.46 -16.47
N THR A 221 -28.07 -25.08 -15.30
CA THR A 221 -27.38 -24.35 -14.24
C THR A 221 -27.67 -25.02 -12.90
N ALA A 222 -26.88 -24.65 -11.91
CA ALA A 222 -27.16 -24.99 -10.51
C ALA A 222 -27.07 -23.73 -9.64
N ALA A 223 -28.02 -23.55 -8.75
CA ALA A 223 -27.99 -22.53 -7.72
C ALA A 223 -27.00 -22.95 -6.63
N VAL A 224 -25.84 -22.27 -6.56
CA VAL A 224 -24.77 -22.58 -5.62
C VAL A 224 -24.69 -21.51 -4.54
N THR A 225 -24.68 -21.94 -3.28
CA THR A 225 -24.32 -21.07 -2.16
C THR A 225 -22.80 -21.17 -1.92
N VAL A 226 -22.09 -20.09 -2.17
CA VAL A 226 -20.63 -20.06 -2.07
C VAL A 226 -20.19 -19.59 -0.69
N ALA A 227 -19.29 -20.34 -0.07
CA ALA A 227 -18.73 -19.95 1.22
C ALA A 227 -17.80 -18.74 1.05
N VAL A 228 -18.03 -17.70 1.87
CA VAL A 228 -17.19 -16.48 1.86
C VAL A 228 -15.79 -16.82 2.39
N PRO A 229 -14.72 -16.27 1.77
CA PRO A 229 -13.34 -16.42 2.25
C PRO A 229 -13.15 -15.88 3.66
N THR A 230 -12.15 -16.41 4.37
CA THR A 230 -11.66 -15.78 5.61
C THR A 230 -10.64 -14.71 5.27
N ILE A 231 -10.80 -13.53 5.89
CA ILE A 231 -9.95 -12.36 5.63
C ILE A 231 -9.42 -11.80 6.95
N SER A 232 -8.22 -11.23 6.91
CA SER A 232 -7.60 -10.55 8.05
C SER A 232 -6.59 -9.53 7.55
N ASP A 233 -6.44 -8.43 8.28
CA ASP A 233 -5.49 -7.37 8.01
C ASP A 233 -4.87 -6.86 9.32
N ASN A 234 -3.71 -6.18 9.24
CA ASN A 234 -3.07 -5.56 10.41
C ASN A 234 -3.83 -4.32 10.89
N CYS A 235 -4.52 -3.60 9.99
CA CYS A 235 -5.34 -2.45 10.31
C CYS A 235 -6.83 -2.75 10.09
N SER A 236 -7.31 -2.63 8.88
CA SER A 236 -8.72 -2.89 8.60
C SER A 236 -8.97 -3.18 7.12
N VAL A 237 -9.90 -4.08 6.86
CA VAL A 237 -10.38 -4.39 5.51
C VAL A 237 -11.44 -3.38 5.10
N ALA A 238 -11.26 -2.78 3.92
CA ALA A 238 -12.21 -1.85 3.32
C ALA A 238 -13.31 -2.58 2.53
N SER A 239 -12.93 -3.60 1.74
CA SER A 239 -13.87 -4.33 0.90
C SER A 239 -13.37 -5.72 0.53
N ILE A 240 -14.31 -6.60 0.21
CA ILE A 240 -14.09 -7.87 -0.48
C ILE A 240 -15.06 -7.93 -1.67
N THR A 241 -14.57 -8.37 -2.82
CA THR A 241 -15.37 -8.57 -4.03
C THR A 241 -14.94 -9.84 -4.73
N ASN A 242 -15.80 -10.41 -5.58
CA ASN A 242 -15.46 -11.51 -6.46
C ASN A 242 -15.68 -11.11 -7.93
N ASP A 243 -15.07 -11.82 -8.87
CA ASP A 243 -15.17 -11.57 -10.31
C ASP A 243 -16.44 -12.15 -10.95
N PHE A 244 -17.14 -13.06 -10.27
CA PHE A 244 -18.37 -13.69 -10.78
C PHE A 244 -19.53 -12.69 -10.88
N ASN A 245 -19.74 -11.85 -9.84
CA ASN A 245 -20.84 -10.89 -9.79
C ASN A 245 -20.46 -9.52 -9.23
N ASN A 246 -19.18 -9.28 -8.93
CA ASN A 246 -18.62 -8.04 -8.39
C ASN A 246 -19.20 -7.64 -7.01
N THR A 247 -19.63 -8.61 -6.22
CA THR A 247 -20.15 -8.40 -4.85
C THR A 247 -19.31 -9.14 -3.81
N ALA A 248 -19.66 -9.00 -2.54
CA ALA A 248 -19.05 -9.75 -1.44
C ALA A 248 -19.59 -11.19 -1.30
N ASP A 249 -20.61 -11.58 -2.08
CA ASP A 249 -21.23 -12.90 -2.09
C ASP A 249 -21.23 -13.44 -3.52
N ALA A 250 -20.50 -14.53 -3.78
CA ALA A 250 -20.43 -15.18 -5.07
C ALA A 250 -21.58 -16.18 -5.30
N SER A 251 -22.54 -16.31 -4.38
CA SER A 251 -23.67 -17.21 -4.55
C SER A 251 -24.52 -16.80 -5.75
N GLY A 252 -24.98 -17.79 -6.53
CA GLY A 252 -25.76 -17.56 -7.74
C GLY A 252 -25.93 -18.79 -8.58
N ASP A 253 -26.41 -18.61 -9.82
CA ASP A 253 -26.63 -19.67 -10.80
C ASP A 253 -25.37 -19.89 -11.64
N TYR A 254 -24.72 -21.02 -11.42
CA TYR A 254 -23.51 -21.40 -12.14
C TYR A 254 -23.85 -22.31 -13.32
N PRO A 255 -23.22 -22.09 -14.49
CA PRO A 255 -23.41 -22.95 -15.65
C PRO A 255 -22.76 -24.33 -15.44
N MET A 256 -23.17 -25.32 -16.23
CA MET A 256 -22.52 -26.62 -16.28
C MET A 256 -21.03 -26.46 -16.63
N GLY A 257 -20.18 -27.23 -15.95
CA GLY A 257 -18.71 -27.19 -16.09
C GLY A 257 -18.05 -26.57 -14.86
N THR A 258 -16.82 -26.15 -14.99
CA THR A 258 -16.04 -25.53 -13.92
C THR A 258 -15.95 -24.02 -14.14
N THR A 259 -16.32 -23.24 -13.13
CA THR A 259 -16.17 -21.78 -13.07
C THR A 259 -15.17 -21.49 -11.96
N GLU A 260 -14.05 -20.88 -12.28
CA GLU A 260 -13.14 -20.30 -11.28
C GLU A 260 -13.73 -19.00 -10.76
N VAL A 261 -13.74 -18.82 -9.44
CA VAL A 261 -14.18 -17.59 -8.78
C VAL A 261 -12.95 -16.99 -8.09
N ILE A 262 -12.57 -15.78 -8.50
CA ILE A 262 -11.45 -15.04 -7.94
C ILE A 262 -11.98 -13.99 -6.99
N TRP A 263 -11.51 -14.02 -5.75
CA TRP A 263 -11.82 -13.05 -4.72
C TRP A 263 -10.68 -12.06 -4.57
N THR A 264 -11.01 -10.77 -4.50
CA THR A 264 -10.07 -9.69 -4.20
C THR A 264 -10.52 -9.02 -2.90
N VAL A 265 -9.62 -8.96 -1.93
CA VAL A 265 -9.78 -8.18 -0.71
C VAL A 265 -8.92 -6.93 -0.80
N THR A 266 -9.45 -5.80 -0.34
CA THR A 266 -8.74 -4.51 -0.31
C THR A 266 -8.83 -3.95 1.11
N ASP A 267 -7.69 -3.47 1.66
CA ASP A 267 -7.66 -2.79 2.93
C ASP A 267 -8.02 -1.29 2.79
N THR A 268 -8.00 -0.56 3.89
CA THR A 268 -8.30 0.89 3.90
C THR A 268 -7.19 1.74 3.32
N SER A 269 -5.98 1.21 3.20
CA SER A 269 -4.81 1.87 2.60
C SER A 269 -4.68 1.63 1.10
N GLY A 270 -5.50 0.69 0.55
CA GLY A 270 -5.54 0.34 -0.87
C GLY A 270 -4.66 -0.84 -1.25
N ASN A 271 -4.05 -1.54 -0.29
CA ASN A 271 -3.33 -2.78 -0.58
C ASN A 271 -4.32 -3.91 -0.82
N THR A 272 -3.96 -4.87 -1.68
CA THR A 272 -4.86 -5.94 -2.13
C THR A 272 -4.23 -7.32 -1.99
N ALA A 273 -5.09 -8.32 -1.81
CA ALA A 273 -4.74 -9.73 -1.93
C ALA A 273 -5.86 -10.51 -2.61
N GLU A 274 -5.52 -11.64 -3.23
CA GLU A 274 -6.45 -12.46 -3.99
C GLU A 274 -6.34 -13.94 -3.59
N CYS A 275 -7.45 -14.66 -3.75
CA CYS A 275 -7.49 -16.10 -3.75
C CYS A 275 -8.54 -16.59 -4.75
N SER A 276 -8.45 -17.84 -5.24
CA SER A 276 -9.45 -18.44 -6.13
C SER A 276 -9.95 -19.78 -5.59
N MET A 277 -11.15 -20.16 -6.04
CA MET A 277 -11.77 -21.46 -5.83
C MET A 277 -12.56 -21.88 -7.06
N ASP A 278 -12.68 -23.17 -7.29
CA ASP A 278 -13.45 -23.72 -8.38
C ASP A 278 -14.85 -24.14 -7.94
N ILE A 279 -15.86 -23.72 -8.72
CA ILE A 279 -17.23 -24.22 -8.63
C ILE A 279 -17.48 -25.12 -9.83
N THR A 280 -17.62 -26.44 -9.59
CA THR A 280 -17.89 -27.42 -10.65
C THR A 280 -19.35 -27.87 -10.61
N VAL A 281 -20.09 -27.62 -11.68
CA VAL A 281 -21.48 -28.06 -11.86
C VAL A 281 -21.48 -29.27 -12.79
N ILE A 282 -21.97 -30.40 -12.28
CA ILE A 282 -21.96 -31.70 -12.97
C ILE A 282 -23.35 -31.97 -13.53
N ASP A 283 -23.38 -32.42 -14.78
CA ASP A 283 -24.59 -32.95 -15.40
C ASP A 283 -24.87 -34.36 -14.88
N ASN A 284 -25.98 -34.50 -14.18
CA ASN A 284 -26.51 -35.77 -13.67
C ASN A 284 -27.95 -36.07 -14.21
N GLN A 285 -28.37 -35.33 -15.24
CA GLN A 285 -29.67 -35.44 -15.84
C GLN A 285 -29.59 -36.25 -17.12
N ALA A 286 -30.57 -37.16 -17.32
CA ALA A 286 -30.67 -37.90 -18.56
C ALA A 286 -31.29 -37.01 -19.65
N PRO A 287 -30.93 -37.18 -20.92
CA PRO A 287 -31.55 -36.50 -22.05
C PRO A 287 -33.09 -36.68 -22.04
N VAL A 288 -33.79 -35.63 -22.36
CA VAL A 288 -35.24 -35.71 -22.63
C VAL A 288 -35.42 -36.11 -24.07
N LEU A 289 -35.84 -37.41 -24.29
CA LEU A 289 -35.95 -38.07 -25.58
C LEU A 289 -37.40 -38.38 -25.90
N VAL A 290 -37.89 -37.95 -27.09
CA VAL A 290 -39.21 -38.26 -27.61
C VAL A 290 -39.02 -38.96 -28.98
N CYS A 291 -39.57 -40.19 -29.07
CA CYS A 291 -39.56 -40.98 -30.29
C CYS A 291 -40.91 -40.97 -31.01
N GLN A 292 -40.90 -41.38 -32.24
CA GLN A 292 -42.08 -41.60 -33.12
C GLN A 292 -42.07 -43.01 -33.66
N ASP A 293 -43.30 -43.53 -33.96
CA ASP A 293 -43.47 -44.73 -34.74
C ASP A 293 -43.31 -44.40 -36.24
N ILE A 294 -42.73 -45.34 -36.98
CA ILE A 294 -42.47 -45.19 -38.43
C ILE A 294 -42.94 -46.40 -39.23
N THR A 295 -43.25 -46.16 -40.52
CA THR A 295 -43.44 -47.21 -41.48
C THR A 295 -42.29 -47.09 -42.53
N VAL A 296 -41.67 -48.23 -42.84
CA VAL A 296 -40.59 -48.32 -43.81
C VAL A 296 -40.88 -49.39 -44.86
N GLU A 297 -40.46 -49.19 -46.06
CA GLU A 297 -40.66 -50.09 -47.18
C GLU A 297 -39.35 -50.81 -47.52
N LEU A 298 -39.43 -52.12 -47.78
CA LEU A 298 -38.29 -52.91 -48.24
C LEU A 298 -37.89 -52.47 -49.68
N ASP A 299 -36.61 -52.45 -49.95
CA ASP A 299 -36.06 -52.18 -51.28
C ASP A 299 -36.17 -53.38 -52.23
N ALA A 300 -35.68 -53.27 -53.45
CA ALA A 300 -35.72 -54.33 -54.47
C ALA A 300 -34.84 -55.56 -54.08
N ASN A 301 -34.05 -55.49 -53.04
CA ASN A 301 -33.29 -56.61 -52.47
C ASN A 301 -33.97 -57.25 -51.28
N GLY A 302 -35.08 -56.67 -50.81
CA GLY A 302 -35.80 -57.08 -49.62
C GLY A 302 -35.21 -56.57 -48.31
N ASP A 303 -34.48 -55.46 -48.35
CA ASP A 303 -33.77 -54.87 -47.20
C ASP A 303 -34.20 -53.43 -46.97
N VAL A 304 -34.18 -52.99 -45.68
CA VAL A 304 -34.27 -51.59 -45.29
C VAL A 304 -33.53 -51.34 -44.02
N SER A 305 -32.89 -50.17 -43.89
CA SER A 305 -32.16 -49.73 -42.68
C SER A 305 -32.78 -48.46 -42.14
N ILE A 306 -32.83 -48.32 -40.82
CA ILE A 306 -33.21 -47.10 -40.15
C ILE A 306 -32.02 -46.53 -39.37
N THR A 307 -32.07 -45.24 -39.12
CA THR A 307 -31.14 -44.50 -38.31
C THR A 307 -31.85 -43.92 -37.09
N GLU A 308 -31.08 -43.39 -36.12
CA GLU A 308 -31.65 -42.68 -34.97
C GLU A 308 -32.52 -41.49 -35.39
N ASN A 309 -32.17 -40.79 -36.48
CA ASN A 309 -32.90 -39.61 -36.93
C ASN A 309 -34.31 -39.94 -37.45
N ASP A 310 -34.54 -41.20 -37.89
CA ASP A 310 -35.87 -41.65 -38.33
C ASP A 310 -36.80 -41.84 -37.14
N LEU A 311 -36.26 -42.17 -35.95
CA LEU A 311 -36.97 -42.48 -34.73
C LEU A 311 -37.19 -41.26 -33.85
N ILE A 312 -36.29 -40.24 -33.87
CA ILE A 312 -36.27 -39.10 -32.97
C ILE A 312 -37.24 -38.02 -33.45
N THR A 313 -38.22 -37.64 -32.64
CA THR A 313 -39.05 -36.45 -32.83
C THR A 313 -38.40 -35.22 -32.17
N SER A 314 -37.87 -35.39 -30.95
CA SER A 314 -37.13 -34.35 -30.27
C SER A 314 -36.14 -34.97 -29.28
N ILE A 315 -35.03 -34.29 -29.09
CA ILE A 315 -34.05 -34.60 -28.06
C ILE A 315 -33.51 -33.30 -27.49
N THR A 316 -33.49 -33.16 -26.18
CA THR A 316 -32.92 -32.00 -25.47
C THR A 316 -32.12 -32.48 -24.29
N ASP A 317 -30.99 -31.87 -24.08
CA ASP A 317 -30.07 -32.13 -22.97
C ASP A 317 -29.18 -30.93 -22.71
N CYS A 318 -28.54 -30.85 -21.54
CA CYS A 318 -27.58 -29.81 -21.19
C CYS A 318 -26.18 -30.11 -21.72
N SER A 319 -25.86 -31.37 -21.87
CA SER A 319 -24.62 -31.85 -22.48
C SER A 319 -24.85 -32.38 -23.90
N SER A 320 -23.80 -32.59 -24.63
CA SER A 320 -23.90 -33.13 -25.99
C SER A 320 -24.23 -34.64 -25.96
N ILE A 321 -25.03 -35.09 -26.94
CA ILE A 321 -25.26 -36.53 -27.12
C ILE A 321 -24.05 -37.14 -27.82
N VAL A 322 -23.52 -38.21 -27.30
CA VAL A 322 -22.30 -38.85 -27.76
C VAL A 322 -22.50 -40.26 -28.34
N GLU A 323 -23.64 -40.91 -27.99
CA GLU A 323 -23.88 -42.27 -28.41
C GLU A 323 -25.39 -42.54 -28.64
N TYR A 324 -25.70 -43.21 -29.76
CA TYR A 324 -27.02 -43.71 -30.09
C TYR A 324 -26.94 -45.22 -30.33
N THR A 325 -27.89 -45.99 -29.76
CA THR A 325 -27.95 -47.42 -29.94
C THR A 325 -29.39 -47.85 -30.21
N ILE A 326 -29.65 -48.48 -31.34
CA ILE A 326 -30.93 -49.03 -31.69
C ILE A 326 -30.96 -50.53 -31.38
N THR A 327 -31.93 -51.00 -30.61
CA THR A 327 -32.07 -52.42 -30.22
C THR A 327 -33.47 -52.91 -30.45
N PRO A 328 -33.73 -54.20 -30.86
CA PRO A 328 -32.71 -55.28 -31.09
C PRO A 328 -32.00 -55.13 -32.45
N ARG A 329 -32.45 -54.32 -33.38
CA ARG A 329 -31.91 -54.19 -34.74
C ARG A 329 -32.24 -52.79 -35.36
N SER A 330 -31.44 -52.38 -36.32
CA SER A 330 -31.67 -51.25 -37.21
C SER A 330 -31.81 -51.61 -38.70
N ASN A 331 -31.59 -52.89 -39.02
CA ASN A 331 -31.76 -53.47 -40.37
C ASN A 331 -32.90 -54.46 -40.34
N PHE A 332 -33.73 -54.40 -41.37
CA PHE A 332 -34.92 -55.25 -41.53
C PHE A 332 -34.85 -55.89 -42.92
N ASP A 333 -35.35 -57.11 -42.96
CA ASP A 333 -35.47 -57.93 -44.16
C ASP A 333 -36.88 -58.55 -44.27
N CYS A 334 -37.08 -59.46 -45.23
CA CYS A 334 -38.37 -60.11 -45.41
C CYS A 334 -38.90 -60.89 -44.18
N ASP A 335 -38.04 -61.36 -43.33
CA ASP A 335 -38.42 -62.05 -42.06
C ASP A 335 -38.95 -61.07 -41.01
N ASN A 336 -38.84 -59.81 -41.26
CA ASN A 336 -39.25 -58.70 -40.32
C ASN A 336 -40.52 -57.98 -40.76
N LEU A 337 -41.24 -58.48 -41.77
CA LEU A 337 -42.49 -57.86 -42.23
C LEU A 337 -43.47 -57.70 -41.09
N GLY A 338 -44.15 -56.53 -41.07
CA GLY A 338 -45.10 -56.14 -40.04
C GLY A 338 -44.48 -55.36 -38.89
N ILE A 339 -45.01 -55.53 -37.67
CA ILE A 339 -44.70 -54.73 -36.48
C ILE A 339 -43.43 -55.20 -35.80
N ASN A 340 -42.46 -54.30 -35.66
CA ASN A 340 -41.20 -54.51 -34.93
C ASN A 340 -41.11 -53.49 -33.80
N ASN A 341 -40.94 -53.93 -32.54
CA ASN A 341 -40.72 -53.06 -31.39
C ASN A 341 -39.22 -52.78 -31.27
N ILE A 342 -38.88 -51.51 -31.32
CA ILE A 342 -37.51 -51.01 -31.25
C ILE A 342 -37.37 -50.15 -30.01
N THR A 343 -36.19 -50.17 -29.38
CA THR A 343 -35.78 -49.22 -28.32
C THR A 343 -34.57 -48.48 -28.82
N LEU A 344 -34.68 -47.14 -28.83
CA LEU A 344 -33.54 -46.25 -29.01
C LEU A 344 -32.98 -45.90 -27.63
N ILE A 345 -31.68 -46.08 -27.46
CA ILE A 345 -30.90 -45.72 -26.27
C ILE A 345 -30.01 -44.58 -26.68
N VAL A 346 -30.02 -43.51 -25.86
CA VAL A 346 -29.21 -42.33 -26.10
C VAL A 346 -28.34 -42.08 -24.84
N LYS A 347 -27.08 -41.75 -25.05
CA LYS A 347 -26.14 -41.43 -23.99
C LYS A 347 -25.57 -40.04 -24.23
N ASP A 348 -25.56 -39.21 -23.17
CA ASP A 348 -24.93 -37.90 -23.17
C ASP A 348 -23.42 -37.98 -22.87
N ALA A 349 -22.75 -36.82 -22.93
CA ALA A 349 -21.32 -36.70 -22.66
C ALA A 349 -20.98 -36.90 -21.16
N ALA A 350 -21.93 -36.70 -20.26
CA ALA A 350 -21.78 -36.95 -18.84
C ALA A 350 -21.99 -38.43 -18.46
N GLY A 351 -22.53 -39.23 -19.40
CA GLY A 351 -22.75 -40.68 -19.23
C GLY A 351 -24.16 -41.05 -18.83
N ASN A 352 -25.09 -40.09 -18.75
CA ASN A 352 -26.51 -40.37 -18.43
C ASN A 352 -27.23 -40.98 -19.64
N LEU A 353 -28.19 -41.85 -19.40
CA LEU A 353 -28.89 -42.61 -20.42
C LEU A 353 -30.38 -42.26 -20.48
N ALA A 354 -30.91 -42.11 -21.70
CA ALA A 354 -32.32 -42.01 -21.97
C ALA A 354 -32.79 -43.15 -22.92
N PHE A 355 -34.04 -43.54 -22.80
CA PHE A 355 -34.64 -44.64 -23.55
C PHE A 355 -35.98 -44.20 -24.12
N CYS A 356 -36.26 -44.53 -25.36
CA CYS A 356 -37.62 -44.44 -25.90
C CYS A 356 -37.95 -45.69 -26.72
N ALA A 357 -39.21 -46.10 -26.66
CA ALA A 357 -39.74 -47.17 -27.48
C ALA A 357 -40.41 -46.61 -28.73
N SER A 358 -40.24 -47.31 -29.87
CA SER A 358 -40.82 -46.94 -31.15
C SER A 358 -41.29 -48.24 -31.88
N VAL A 359 -42.34 -48.15 -32.61
CA VAL A 359 -42.85 -49.21 -33.46
C VAL A 359 -42.39 -48.94 -34.92
N VAL A 360 -41.65 -49.88 -35.49
CA VAL A 360 -41.27 -49.86 -36.89
C VAL A 360 -42.15 -50.86 -37.66
N THR A 361 -43.05 -50.37 -38.51
CA THR A 361 -43.87 -51.21 -39.37
C THR A 361 -43.11 -51.38 -40.71
N VAL A 362 -42.72 -52.61 -41.00
CA VAL A 362 -42.02 -52.98 -42.26
C VAL A 362 -43.04 -53.48 -43.27
N GLU A 363 -43.07 -52.86 -44.44
CA GLU A 363 -43.98 -53.19 -45.52
C GLU A 363 -43.21 -53.61 -46.78
N ASP A 364 -43.71 -54.61 -47.50
CA ASP A 364 -43.28 -54.91 -48.86
C ASP A 364 -44.40 -54.46 -49.81
N ASN A 365 -44.06 -53.45 -50.61
CA ASN A 365 -44.99 -52.89 -51.63
C ASN A 365 -44.49 -53.14 -53.05
N ILE A 366 -43.49 -54.04 -53.26
CA ILE A 366 -42.95 -54.44 -54.52
C ILE A 366 -43.75 -55.64 -55.04
N ALA A 367 -44.37 -55.48 -56.15
CA ALA A 367 -45.11 -56.57 -56.76
C ALA A 367 -44.19 -57.63 -57.43
N PRO A 368 -44.52 -58.93 -57.35
CA PRO A 368 -43.73 -59.97 -58.00
C PRO A 368 -43.62 -59.78 -59.52
N THR A 369 -42.47 -60.10 -60.04
CA THR A 369 -42.22 -60.02 -61.50
C THR A 369 -42.26 -61.43 -62.12
N ILE A 370 -43.01 -61.54 -63.17
CA ILE A 370 -43.05 -62.74 -63.97
C ILE A 370 -41.80 -62.78 -64.86
N VAL A 371 -40.90 -63.68 -64.61
CA VAL A 371 -39.59 -63.76 -65.32
C VAL A 371 -39.70 -64.53 -66.63
N SER A 372 -40.52 -65.53 -66.67
CA SER A 372 -40.75 -66.30 -67.90
C SER A 372 -42.24 -66.64 -68.06
N ILE A 373 -42.81 -66.45 -69.25
CA ILE A 373 -44.14 -66.87 -69.65
C ILE A 373 -43.99 -67.92 -70.75
N PRO A 374 -44.81 -68.95 -70.73
CA PRO A 374 -44.81 -69.87 -71.83
C PRO A 374 -45.11 -69.14 -73.15
N GLY A 375 -44.43 -69.52 -74.24
CA GLY A 375 -44.76 -69.03 -75.58
C GLY A 375 -46.16 -69.50 -76.04
N ASP A 376 -46.66 -68.82 -77.07
CA ASP A 376 -47.94 -69.23 -77.68
C ASP A 376 -47.85 -70.64 -78.13
N ILE A 377 -48.85 -71.47 -77.79
CA ILE A 377 -48.91 -72.92 -78.16
C ILE A 377 -49.98 -73.06 -79.23
N THR A 378 -49.59 -73.65 -80.31
CA THR A 378 -50.47 -74.04 -81.35
C THR A 378 -50.35 -75.53 -81.54
N GLU A 379 -51.43 -76.27 -81.28
CA GLU A 379 -51.48 -77.72 -81.44
C GLU A 379 -52.65 -78.09 -82.33
N ASP A 380 -52.40 -79.16 -83.11
CA ASP A 380 -53.52 -79.74 -83.90
C ASP A 380 -54.40 -80.58 -82.95
N ASN A 381 -55.69 -80.71 -83.29
CA ASN A 381 -56.55 -81.51 -82.47
C ASN A 381 -56.20 -82.99 -82.48
N ASP A 382 -56.45 -83.63 -81.30
CA ASP A 382 -56.17 -85.05 -81.14
C ASP A 382 -57.03 -85.97 -82.09
N PRO A 383 -56.48 -87.08 -82.58
CA PRO A 383 -57.16 -87.95 -83.49
C PRO A 383 -58.49 -88.44 -82.87
N GLY A 384 -59.59 -88.09 -83.57
CA GLY A 384 -60.99 -88.47 -83.09
C GLY A 384 -61.58 -87.50 -82.04
N ALA A 385 -60.97 -86.35 -81.69
CA ALA A 385 -61.46 -85.37 -80.80
C ALA A 385 -61.45 -83.96 -81.51
N CYS A 386 -62.40 -83.06 -81.06
CA CYS A 386 -62.40 -81.68 -81.50
C CYS A 386 -61.54 -80.78 -80.62
N GLY A 387 -60.64 -81.29 -79.86
CA GLY A 387 -59.70 -80.59 -78.94
C GLY A 387 -58.38 -81.36 -78.89
N ALA A 388 -57.36 -80.71 -78.30
CA ALA A 388 -56.05 -81.28 -78.02
C ALA A 388 -55.69 -81.17 -76.55
N VAL A 389 -54.95 -82.17 -76.06
CA VAL A 389 -54.35 -82.10 -74.74
C VAL A 389 -53.09 -81.24 -74.91
N VAL A 390 -53.12 -80.00 -74.31
CA VAL A 390 -52.00 -79.07 -74.35
C VAL A 390 -51.36 -79.05 -72.95
N SER A 391 -50.05 -79.15 -72.90
CA SER A 391 -49.27 -78.96 -71.67
C SER A 391 -48.33 -77.78 -71.88
N TRP A 392 -48.12 -77.02 -70.89
CA TRP A 392 -47.19 -75.88 -70.83
C TRP A 392 -46.32 -75.93 -69.57
N THR A 393 -45.21 -75.24 -69.58
CA THR A 393 -44.39 -75.01 -68.42
C THR A 393 -45.01 -73.81 -67.62
N GLU A 394 -45.20 -73.99 -66.35
CA GLU A 394 -45.71 -72.88 -65.54
C GLU A 394 -44.79 -71.66 -65.55
N PRO A 395 -45.32 -70.44 -65.59
CA PRO A 395 -44.54 -69.21 -65.47
C PRO A 395 -43.67 -69.26 -64.21
N THR A 396 -42.44 -68.78 -64.31
CA THR A 396 -41.59 -68.52 -63.11
C THR A 396 -41.75 -67.09 -62.72
N THR A 397 -41.83 -66.86 -61.41
CA THR A 397 -41.93 -65.54 -60.82
C THR A 397 -40.74 -65.31 -59.90
N THR A 398 -40.32 -64.07 -59.74
CA THR A 398 -39.38 -63.63 -58.71
C THR A 398 -40.02 -62.45 -58.03
N ASP A 399 -39.74 -62.39 -56.73
CA ASP A 399 -40.10 -61.33 -55.87
C ASP A 399 -38.93 -60.94 -54.92
N ASN A 400 -38.93 -59.75 -54.37
CA ASN A 400 -37.90 -59.27 -53.36
C ASN A 400 -38.17 -60.01 -52.04
N CYS A 401 -39.38 -60.33 -51.77
CA CYS A 401 -39.84 -61.16 -50.62
C CYS A 401 -40.80 -62.24 -51.07
#